data_95347949dcb4bf81b5b9449420a0889c
#
_entry.id   95347949dcb4bf81b5b9449420a0889c
#
_cell.length_a   1.000
_cell.length_b   1.000
_cell.length_c   1.000
_cell.angle_alpha   90.00
_cell.angle_beta   90.00
_cell.angle_gamma   90.00
#
_symmetry.space_group_name_H-M   'P 1'
#
loop_
_entity.id
_entity.type
_entity.pdbx_description
1 polymer ?
#
loop_
_entity_poly.entity_id
_entity_poly.type
_entity_poly.pdbx_seq_one_letter_code
_entity_poly.pdbx_strand_id
1 'polypeptide(L)'
;MQYQCTPGVVMVKICGTRLLVPTHEAYSVCPNVVRLSLPAAMGWAVLQAGNPVSAVEHIFSILTKKPEDEVREIVGKVLSGLVEAGALSVREEES
;
A
#
# COMPACT_ATOMS: atom_id res chain seq x y z
N MET A 1 -8.60 -11.16 5.92
CA MET A 1 -7.97 -9.85 6.13
C MET A 1 -7.90 -9.11 4.81
N GLN A 2 -8.46 -7.93 4.75
CA GLN A 2 -8.42 -7.08 3.55
C GLN A 2 -7.80 -5.74 3.90
N TYR A 3 -7.06 -5.19 2.96
CA TYR A 3 -6.52 -3.84 3.07
C TYR A 3 -7.35 -2.90 2.24
N GLN A 4 -7.56 -1.71 2.76
CA GLN A 4 -8.29 -0.66 2.08
C GLN A 4 -7.47 0.62 2.10
N CYS A 5 -7.32 1.26 0.93
CA CYS A 5 -6.64 2.56 0.86
C CYS A 5 -7.47 3.61 1.58
N THR A 6 -6.82 4.46 2.36
CA THR A 6 -7.50 5.53 3.09
C THR A 6 -8.11 6.52 2.09
N PRO A 7 -9.42 6.79 2.18
CA PRO A 7 -10.04 7.77 1.30
C PRO A 7 -9.40 9.15 1.46
N GLY A 8 -9.22 9.85 0.36
CA GLY A 8 -8.61 11.18 0.37
C GLY A 8 -7.10 11.20 0.32
N VAL A 9 -6.44 10.04 0.40
CA VAL A 9 -4.99 9.94 0.19
C VAL A 9 -4.74 9.73 -1.30
N VAL A 10 -3.88 10.58 -1.88
CA VAL A 10 -3.53 10.50 -3.30
C VAL A 10 -2.05 10.28 -3.47
N MET A 11 -1.67 9.53 -4.51
CA MET A 11 -0.28 9.32 -4.85
C MET A 11 0.15 10.33 -5.91
N VAL A 12 1.24 11.04 -5.63
CA VAL A 12 1.83 12.00 -6.56
C VAL A 12 3.29 11.66 -6.80
N LYS A 13 3.80 12.09 -7.94
CA LYS A 13 5.22 11.91 -8.29
C LYS A 13 5.84 13.28 -8.46
N ILE A 14 6.85 13.58 -7.63
CA ILE A 14 7.56 14.86 -7.67
C ILE A 14 9.05 14.55 -7.75
N CYS A 15 9.70 15.04 -8.81
CA CYS A 15 11.13 14.85 -9.05
C CYS A 15 11.55 13.37 -8.94
N GLY A 16 10.75 12.47 -9.49
CA GLY A 16 11.03 11.04 -9.47
C GLY A 16 10.68 10.34 -8.16
N THR A 17 10.26 11.07 -7.14
CA THR A 17 9.86 10.51 -5.85
C THR A 17 8.34 10.37 -5.78
N ARG A 18 7.88 9.21 -5.37
CA ARG A 18 6.45 8.96 -5.18
C ARG A 18 6.07 9.23 -3.73
N LEU A 19 5.00 10.01 -3.55
CA LEU A 19 4.50 10.42 -2.25
C LEU A 19 3.02 10.14 -2.15
N LEU A 20 2.59 9.74 -0.95
CA LEU A 20 1.17 9.72 -0.61
C LEU A 20 0.86 11.02 0.14
N VAL A 21 -0.09 11.77 -0.38
CA VAL A 21 -0.47 13.07 0.17
C VAL A 21 -1.89 12.98 0.70
N PRO A 22 -2.12 13.22 1.99
CA PRO A 22 -3.47 13.26 2.54
C PRO A 22 -4.17 14.53 2.08
N THR A 23 -5.46 14.42 1.78
CA THR A 23 -6.31 15.56 1.43
C THR A 23 -7.55 15.57 2.33
N HIS A 24 -8.07 16.76 2.64
CA HIS A 24 -9.30 16.93 3.40
C HIS A 24 -9.37 16.04 4.66
N GLU A 25 -10.39 15.22 4.75
CA GLU A 25 -10.66 14.34 5.90
C GLU A 25 -9.58 13.30 6.15
N ALA A 26 -8.74 13.00 5.15
CA ALA A 26 -7.65 12.03 5.34
C ALA A 26 -6.60 12.53 6.34
N TYR A 27 -6.52 13.84 6.60
CA TYR A 27 -5.58 14.38 7.58
C TYR A 27 -5.81 13.84 8.99
N SER A 28 -7.02 13.46 9.34
CA SER A 28 -7.30 12.93 10.67
C SER A 28 -6.72 11.53 10.88
N VAL A 29 -6.54 10.77 9.82
CA VAL A 29 -6.05 9.38 9.85
C VAL A 29 -4.61 9.28 9.37
N CYS A 30 -4.26 10.09 8.37
CA CYS A 30 -2.93 10.11 7.75
C CYS A 30 -2.42 11.56 7.76
N PRO A 31 -1.88 12.03 8.90
CA PRO A 31 -1.55 13.45 9.06
C PRO A 31 -0.29 13.90 8.33
N ASN A 32 0.51 12.98 7.83
CA ASN A 32 1.80 13.28 7.22
C ASN A 32 1.86 12.79 5.78
N VAL A 33 2.67 13.49 4.96
CA VAL A 33 3.02 13.02 3.63
C VAL A 33 3.94 11.80 3.79
N VAL A 34 3.62 10.74 3.08
CA VAL A 34 4.38 9.48 3.15
C VAL A 34 5.21 9.30 1.89
N ARG A 35 6.53 9.19 2.07
CA ARG A 35 7.42 8.90 0.97
C ARG A 35 7.40 7.39 0.69
N LEU A 36 7.23 7.02 -0.59
CA LEU A 36 7.13 5.63 -0.99
C LEU A 36 8.38 5.15 -1.71
N SER A 37 8.82 3.94 -1.35
CA SER A 37 9.72 3.17 -2.20
C SER A 37 8.93 2.68 -3.42
N LEU A 38 9.61 2.25 -4.47
CA LEU A 38 8.93 1.72 -5.64
C LEU A 38 8.04 0.52 -5.31
N PRO A 39 8.49 -0.48 -4.52
CA PRO A 39 7.60 -1.57 -4.13
C PRO A 39 6.37 -1.12 -3.35
N ALA A 40 6.53 -0.16 -2.43
CA ALA A 40 5.40 0.35 -1.66
C ALA A 40 4.41 1.09 -2.55
N ALA A 41 4.90 1.88 -3.51
CA ALA A 41 4.05 2.59 -4.47
C ALA A 41 3.25 1.61 -5.33
N MET A 42 3.88 0.54 -5.80
CA MET A 42 3.21 -0.48 -6.58
C MET A 42 2.14 -1.21 -5.78
N GLY A 43 2.46 -1.59 -4.55
CA GLY A 43 1.51 -2.26 -3.68
C GLY A 43 0.29 -1.38 -3.40
N TRP A 44 0.52 -0.12 -3.07
CA TRP A 44 -0.57 0.81 -2.80
C TRP A 44 -1.45 1.02 -4.04
N ALA A 45 -0.83 1.18 -5.23
CA ALA A 45 -1.57 1.39 -6.48
C ALA A 45 -2.44 0.18 -6.84
N VAL A 46 -1.93 -1.04 -6.65
CA VAL A 46 -2.67 -2.27 -6.92
C VAL A 46 -3.90 -2.36 -6.01
N LEU A 47 -3.74 -2.05 -4.73
CA LEU A 47 -4.85 -2.05 -3.77
C LEU A 47 -5.84 -0.92 -4.05
N GLN A 48 -5.35 0.24 -4.46
CA GLN A 48 -6.20 1.39 -4.80
C GLN A 48 -7.12 1.07 -5.99
N ALA A 49 -6.65 0.24 -6.92
CA ALA A 49 -7.43 -0.18 -8.07
C ALA A 49 -8.50 -1.23 -7.71
N GLY A 50 -8.57 -1.64 -6.44
CA GLY A 50 -9.56 -2.61 -5.98
C GLY A 50 -9.11 -4.05 -5.98
N ASN A 51 -7.83 -4.31 -6.22
CA ASN A 51 -7.30 -5.66 -6.27
C ASN A 51 -7.01 -6.19 -4.85
N PRO A 52 -7.07 -7.52 -4.65
CA PRO A 52 -6.74 -8.12 -3.36
C PRO A 52 -5.23 -8.16 -3.10
N VAL A 53 -4.85 -8.43 -1.86
CA VAL A 53 -3.44 -8.57 -1.47
C VAL A 53 -2.73 -9.66 -2.27
N SER A 54 -3.44 -10.73 -2.63
CA SER A 54 -2.87 -11.80 -3.44
C SER A 54 -2.35 -11.29 -4.79
N ALA A 55 -3.00 -10.27 -5.36
CA ALA A 55 -2.53 -9.65 -6.60
C ALA A 55 -1.20 -8.92 -6.38
N VAL A 56 -1.04 -8.25 -5.23
CA VAL A 56 0.22 -7.59 -4.86
C VAL A 56 1.34 -8.63 -4.74
N GLU A 57 1.06 -9.72 -4.04
CA GLU A 57 2.02 -10.81 -3.85
C GLU A 57 2.44 -11.42 -5.19
N HIS A 58 1.49 -11.65 -6.07
CA HIS A 58 1.75 -12.22 -7.38
C HIS A 58 2.65 -11.32 -8.24
N ILE A 59 2.34 -10.01 -8.27
CA ILE A 59 3.15 -9.03 -9.01
C ILE A 59 4.57 -8.97 -8.45
N PHE A 60 4.71 -8.92 -7.13
CA PHE A 60 6.03 -8.89 -6.49
C PHE A 60 6.82 -10.16 -6.77
N SER A 61 6.16 -11.32 -6.80
CA SER A 61 6.79 -12.60 -7.15
C SER A 61 7.38 -12.56 -8.56
N ILE A 62 6.62 -12.02 -9.51
CA ILE A 62 7.09 -11.89 -10.91
C ILE A 62 8.28 -10.94 -10.99
N LEU A 63 8.19 -9.77 -10.36
CA LEU A 63 9.21 -8.73 -10.45
C LEU A 63 10.51 -9.10 -9.75
N THR A 64 10.42 -9.78 -8.61
CA THR A 64 11.60 -10.15 -7.82
C THR A 64 12.14 -11.52 -8.18
N LYS A 65 11.39 -12.31 -8.94
CA LYS A 65 11.71 -13.70 -9.29
C LYS A 65 11.91 -14.58 -8.05
N LYS A 66 11.16 -14.28 -6.99
CA LYS A 66 11.18 -15.04 -5.74
C LYS A 66 9.90 -15.84 -5.59
N PRO A 67 9.92 -16.95 -4.83
CA PRO A 67 8.71 -17.70 -4.56
C PRO A 67 7.74 -16.88 -3.71
N GLU A 68 6.45 -17.18 -3.86
CA GLU A 68 5.40 -16.42 -3.16
C GLU A 68 5.55 -16.41 -1.64
N ASP A 69 6.10 -17.47 -1.05
CA ASP A 69 6.30 -17.54 0.40
C ASP A 69 7.25 -16.44 0.90
N GLU A 70 8.34 -16.18 0.17
CA GLU A 70 9.28 -15.11 0.51
C GLU A 70 8.67 -13.73 0.23
N VAL A 71 7.95 -13.62 -0.88
CA VAL A 71 7.30 -12.37 -1.29
C VAL A 71 6.22 -11.97 -0.29
N ARG A 72 5.48 -12.94 0.24
CA ARG A 72 4.43 -12.68 1.22
C ARG A 72 4.95 -11.96 2.46
N GLU A 73 6.14 -12.34 2.92
CA GLU A 73 6.77 -11.69 4.05
C GLU A 73 7.16 -10.24 3.72
N ILE A 74 7.75 -10.04 2.54
CA ILE A 74 8.14 -8.70 2.07
C ILE A 74 6.92 -7.80 1.93
N VAL A 75 5.88 -8.28 1.28
CA VAL A 75 4.62 -7.54 1.09
C VAL A 75 4.00 -7.21 2.45
N GLY A 76 4.00 -8.15 3.38
CA GLY A 76 3.48 -7.92 4.72
C GLY A 76 4.15 -6.75 5.42
N LYS A 77 5.49 -6.66 5.32
CA LYS A 77 6.24 -5.55 5.91
C LYS A 77 5.92 -4.22 5.25
N VAL A 78 5.85 -4.20 3.93
CA VAL A 78 5.53 -2.99 3.16
C VAL A 78 4.14 -2.49 3.54
N LEU A 79 3.15 -3.37 3.55
CA LEU A 79 1.77 -2.98 3.86
C LEU A 79 1.60 -2.57 5.32
N SER A 80 2.31 -3.22 6.25
CA SER A 80 2.29 -2.81 7.66
C SER A 80 2.80 -1.39 7.84
N GLY A 81 3.86 -1.00 7.14
CA GLY A 81 4.36 0.36 7.17
C GLY A 81 3.33 1.37 6.69
N LEU A 82 2.59 1.04 5.63
CA LEU A 82 1.52 1.89 5.12
C LEU A 82 0.35 2.00 6.10
N VAL A 83 0.01 0.91 6.78
CA VAL A 83 -1.04 0.93 7.82
C VAL A 83 -0.62 1.82 8.99
N GLU A 84 0.63 1.73 9.43
CA GLU A 84 1.14 2.57 10.53
C GLU A 84 1.11 4.05 10.17
N ALA A 85 1.35 4.37 8.90
CA ALA A 85 1.30 5.75 8.43
C ALA A 85 -0.13 6.28 8.25
N GLY A 86 -1.13 5.41 8.32
CA GLY A 86 -2.53 5.77 8.11
C GLY A 86 -2.99 5.76 6.66
N ALA A 87 -2.11 5.36 5.74
CA ALA A 87 -2.44 5.31 4.30
C ALA A 87 -3.27 4.08 3.92
N LEU A 88 -3.23 3.03 4.73
CA LEU A 88 -4.03 1.83 4.56
C LEU A 88 -4.74 1.51 5.88
N SER A 89 -5.90 0.90 5.78
CA SER A 89 -6.58 0.30 6.91
C SER A 89 -6.77 -1.19 6.67
N VAL A 90 -6.86 -1.94 7.75
CA VAL A 90 -7.08 -3.38 7.69
C VAL A 90 -8.53 -3.67 8.05
N ARG A 91 -9.19 -4.43 7.20
CA ARG A 91 -10.53 -4.95 7.48
C ARG A 91 -10.44 -6.44 7.70
N GLU A 92 -11.02 -6.90 8.78
CA GLU A 92 -11.23 -8.33 8.98
C GLU A 92 -12.49 -8.73 8.25
N GLU A 93 -12.37 -9.79 7.44
CA GLU A 93 -13.55 -10.35 6.82
C GLU A 93 -14.34 -11.09 7.88
N GLU A 94 -15.62 -10.73 8.00
CA GLU A 94 -16.55 -11.54 8.74
C GLU A 94 -16.91 -12.75 7.89
N SER A 95 -16.53 -13.89 8.38
CA SER A 95 -16.91 -15.15 7.74
C SER A 95 -18.37 -15.48 7.98
#